data_b0e48611ca1552c71be8960af5c93860
#
_entry.id   b0e48611ca1552c71be8960af5c93860
#
_cell.length_a   1.000
_cell.length_b   1.000
_cell.length_c   1.000
_cell.angle_alpha   90.00
_cell.angle_beta   90.00
_cell.angle_gamma   90.00
#
_symmetry.space_group_name_H-M   'P 1'
#
loop_
_entity.id
_entity.type
_entity.pdbx_description
1 polymer ?
#
loop_
_entity_poly.entity_id
_entity_poly.type
_entity_poly.pdbx_seq_one_letter_code
_entity_poly.pdbx_strand_id
1 'polypeptide(L)'
;MKHFTSRILMISPDKFRNNELTISDNSFQSRGLENISISDNAISEFERLKESISKRGVDVHAISDDSQFDTPDAVFPNNWISFHHTNRAILYPMSALNRRFERKSSVLKKLSDQGIKINIIKDYSHFEKDDKYLEGTGSIVLDRQNKFAYCSLSKRSDHDLLKIFCSEMNYKPVSYTHLTLPTTPYV
;
A
#
# COMPACT_ATOMS: atom_id res chain seq x y z
N MET A 1 -9.08 5.37 -21.97
CA MET A 1 -8.80 4.37 -20.92
C MET A 1 -9.41 4.90 -19.62
N LYS A 2 -10.13 4.09 -18.85
CA LYS A 2 -10.67 4.56 -17.54
C LYS A 2 -9.49 4.76 -16.59
N HIS A 3 -9.39 5.93 -15.94
CA HIS A 3 -8.32 6.28 -15.00
C HIS A 3 -8.61 5.86 -13.56
N PHE A 4 -9.81 5.36 -13.30
CA PHE A 4 -10.27 4.89 -12.00
C PHE A 4 -10.77 3.45 -12.11
N THR A 5 -10.66 2.72 -11.02
CA THR A 5 -11.14 1.36 -10.91
C THR A 5 -12.59 1.34 -10.39
N SER A 6 -13.35 0.32 -10.81
CA SER A 6 -14.64 -0.01 -10.21
C SER A 6 -14.54 -1.18 -9.22
N ARG A 7 -13.32 -1.62 -8.90
CA ARG A 7 -13.05 -2.76 -8.02
C ARG A 7 -11.88 -2.46 -7.12
N ILE A 8 -12.00 -2.72 -5.82
CA ILE A 8 -10.96 -2.48 -4.83
C ILE A 8 -10.79 -3.67 -3.89
N LEU A 9 -9.55 -3.87 -3.43
CA LEU A 9 -9.21 -4.76 -2.32
C LEU A 9 -9.16 -3.93 -1.03
N MET A 10 -9.80 -4.43 0.02
CA MET A 10 -9.68 -3.91 1.38
C MET A 10 -9.29 -5.06 2.31
N ILE A 11 -8.39 -4.80 3.25
CA ILE A 11 -8.03 -5.76 4.30
C ILE A 11 -8.64 -5.28 5.62
N SER A 12 -9.35 -6.16 6.31
CA SER A 12 -9.99 -5.83 7.59
C SER A 12 -8.95 -5.49 8.65
N PRO A 13 -9.18 -4.45 9.48
CA PRO A 13 -8.25 -3.99 10.51
C PRO A 13 -8.32 -4.83 11.80
N ASP A 14 -8.38 -6.16 11.68
CA ASP A 14 -8.61 -7.08 12.80
C ASP A 14 -7.54 -6.98 13.91
N LYS A 15 -6.33 -6.52 13.56
CA LYS A 15 -5.19 -6.34 14.46
C LYS A 15 -4.68 -4.90 14.50
N PHE A 16 -5.51 -3.97 14.07
CA PHE A 16 -5.11 -2.57 13.95
C PHE A 16 -4.77 -1.97 15.31
N ARG A 17 -3.58 -1.43 15.39
CA ARG A 17 -3.03 -0.69 16.53
C ARG A 17 -1.86 0.18 16.06
N ASN A 18 -1.33 0.98 16.96
CA ASN A 18 -0.06 1.65 16.68
C ASN A 18 1.05 0.63 16.41
N ASN A 19 1.78 0.84 15.32
CA ASN A 19 2.89 -0.03 14.93
C ASN A 19 4.20 0.57 15.42
N GLU A 20 4.80 -0.05 16.42
CA GLU A 20 6.03 0.41 17.08
C GLU A 20 7.22 0.48 16.10
N LEU A 21 7.21 -0.39 15.06
CA LEU A 21 8.28 -0.41 14.06
C LEU A 21 8.18 0.72 13.03
N THR A 22 7.04 1.40 12.95
CA THR A 22 6.80 2.47 11.96
C THR A 22 6.56 3.83 12.59
N ILE A 23 6.31 3.90 13.90
CA ILE A 23 5.91 5.15 14.59
C ILE A 23 6.98 6.25 14.53
N SER A 24 8.27 5.87 14.45
CA SER A 24 9.36 6.85 14.34
C SER A 24 9.41 7.55 12.98
N ASP A 25 8.91 6.89 11.95
CA ASP A 25 8.99 7.33 10.55
C ASP A 25 7.60 7.71 9.98
N ASN A 26 6.55 7.66 10.81
CA ASN A 26 5.19 7.96 10.39
C ASN A 26 4.58 9.09 11.23
N SER A 27 4.60 10.30 10.70
CA SER A 27 4.04 11.49 11.35
C SER A 27 2.51 11.45 11.56
N PHE A 28 1.81 10.51 10.94
CA PHE A 28 0.36 10.32 11.09
C PHE A 28 0.00 9.42 12.27
N GLN A 29 0.97 8.73 12.87
CA GLN A 29 0.74 7.94 14.07
C GLN A 29 0.96 8.79 15.33
N SER A 30 -0.06 8.90 16.19
CA SER A 30 0.03 9.56 17.49
C SER A 30 0.18 8.53 18.61
N ARG A 31 1.04 8.82 19.60
CA ARG A 31 1.12 8.05 20.84
C ARG A 31 -0.03 8.49 21.76
N GLY A 32 -0.84 7.59 22.26
CA GLY A 32 -1.65 7.96 23.42
C GLY A 32 -3.11 7.54 23.48
N LEU A 33 -3.58 6.54 22.74
CA LEU A 33 -4.89 5.94 22.98
C LEU A 33 -4.72 4.48 23.40
N GLU A 34 -5.51 4.03 24.38
CA GLU A 34 -5.49 2.63 24.82
C GLU A 34 -5.95 1.71 23.69
N ASN A 35 -5.21 0.60 23.49
CA ASN A 35 -5.33 -0.26 22.32
C ASN A 35 -6.70 -0.94 22.14
N ILE A 36 -7.49 -1.13 23.18
CA ILE A 36 -8.76 -1.88 23.13
C ILE A 36 -9.84 -1.11 22.35
N SER A 37 -9.92 0.21 22.52
CA SER A 37 -10.89 1.02 21.79
C SER A 37 -10.50 1.33 20.34
N ILE A 38 -9.20 1.22 20.00
CA ILE A 38 -8.68 1.53 18.68
C ILE A 38 -9.12 0.48 17.66
N SER A 39 -8.98 -0.79 17.98
CA SER A 39 -9.34 -1.89 17.07
C SER A 39 -10.84 -1.90 16.75
N ASP A 40 -11.70 -1.79 17.78
CA ASP A 40 -13.16 -1.79 17.59
C ASP A 40 -13.63 -0.59 16.75
N ASN A 41 -13.05 0.57 17.01
CA ASN A 41 -13.33 1.77 16.23
C ASN A 41 -12.87 1.62 14.78
N ALA A 42 -11.67 1.07 14.55
CA ALA A 42 -11.15 0.83 13.22
C ALA A 42 -12.02 -0.15 12.42
N ILE A 43 -12.49 -1.23 13.05
CA ILE A 43 -13.42 -2.19 12.43
C ILE A 43 -14.75 -1.50 12.08
N SER A 44 -15.30 -0.72 12.98
CA SER A 44 -16.55 0.01 12.74
C SER A 44 -16.42 1.02 11.59
N GLU A 45 -15.30 1.76 11.52
CA GLU A 45 -15.02 2.70 10.44
C GLU A 45 -14.80 1.98 9.12
N PHE A 46 -14.08 0.86 9.13
CA PHE A 46 -13.86 0.01 7.96
C PHE A 46 -15.19 -0.48 7.36
N GLU A 47 -16.10 -1.01 8.18
CA GLU A 47 -17.38 -1.51 7.70
C GLU A 47 -18.24 -0.39 7.13
N ARG A 48 -18.30 0.77 7.77
CA ARG A 48 -19.01 1.96 7.25
C ARG A 48 -18.44 2.43 5.92
N LEU A 49 -17.10 2.46 5.78
CA LEU A 49 -16.43 2.85 4.54
C LEU A 49 -16.73 1.84 3.43
N LYS A 50 -16.59 0.54 3.70
CA LYS A 50 -16.90 -0.56 2.79
C LYS A 50 -18.33 -0.43 2.25
N GLU A 51 -19.29 -0.26 3.15
CA GLU A 51 -20.70 -0.10 2.79
C GLU A 51 -20.93 1.16 1.93
N SER A 52 -20.36 2.28 2.33
CA SER A 52 -20.49 3.55 1.62
C SER A 52 -19.93 3.48 0.19
N ILE A 53 -18.80 2.81 -0.01
CA ILE A 53 -18.18 2.62 -1.32
C ILE A 53 -19.01 1.66 -2.17
N SER A 54 -19.46 0.53 -1.60
CA SER A 54 -20.28 -0.46 -2.29
C SER A 54 -21.62 0.11 -2.75
N LYS A 55 -22.28 0.94 -1.93
CA LYS A 55 -23.53 1.65 -2.30
C LYS A 55 -23.35 2.57 -3.51
N ARG A 56 -22.13 2.98 -3.83
CA ARG A 56 -21.82 3.80 -5.01
C ARG A 56 -21.42 2.99 -6.24
N GLY A 57 -21.62 1.67 -6.21
CA GLY A 57 -21.37 0.79 -7.33
C GLY A 57 -19.92 0.36 -7.52
N VAL A 58 -19.09 0.50 -6.52
CA VAL A 58 -17.72 -0.06 -6.51
C VAL A 58 -17.77 -1.46 -5.92
N ASP A 59 -17.20 -2.42 -6.63
CA ASP A 59 -17.05 -3.81 -6.21
C ASP A 59 -15.93 -3.93 -5.17
N VAL A 60 -16.29 -4.16 -3.91
CA VAL A 60 -15.36 -4.17 -2.77
C VAL A 60 -15.08 -5.60 -2.34
N HIS A 61 -13.83 -6.03 -2.49
CA HIS A 61 -13.32 -7.30 -2.02
C HIS A 61 -12.66 -7.12 -0.66
N ALA A 62 -13.44 -7.30 0.40
CA ALA A 62 -12.95 -7.24 1.78
C ALA A 62 -12.44 -8.60 2.22
N ILE A 63 -11.22 -8.65 2.75
CA ILE A 63 -10.54 -9.87 3.21
C ILE A 63 -10.07 -9.65 4.63
N SER A 64 -10.40 -10.60 5.54
CA SER A 64 -9.92 -10.58 6.91
C SER A 64 -8.43 -10.86 7.00
N ASP A 65 -7.74 -10.15 7.89
CA ASP A 65 -6.36 -10.45 8.25
C ASP A 65 -6.29 -11.65 9.21
N ASP A 66 -6.24 -12.85 8.63
CA ASP A 66 -6.12 -14.13 9.34
C ASP A 66 -4.66 -14.53 9.65
N SER A 67 -3.75 -13.58 9.63
CA SER A 67 -2.34 -13.82 9.90
C SER A 67 -2.11 -14.40 11.30
N GLN A 68 -1.19 -15.36 11.38
CA GLN A 68 -0.61 -15.77 12.66
C GLN A 68 0.45 -14.79 13.16
N PHE A 69 0.88 -13.87 12.30
CA PHE A 69 1.88 -12.86 12.60
C PHE A 69 1.24 -11.57 13.07
N ASP A 70 2.03 -10.76 13.75
CA ASP A 70 1.66 -9.41 14.16
C ASP A 70 1.75 -8.45 12.96
N THR A 71 0.60 -8.05 12.43
CA THR A 71 0.47 -7.22 11.22
C THR A 71 -0.47 -6.03 11.45
N PRO A 72 -0.12 -5.08 12.33
CA PRO A 72 -1.01 -3.98 12.72
C PRO A 72 -1.39 -3.05 11.57
N ASP A 73 -0.54 -2.94 10.53
CA ASP A 73 -0.75 -2.09 9.36
C ASP A 73 -1.35 -2.85 8.16
N ALA A 74 -1.87 -4.08 8.34
CA ALA A 74 -2.40 -4.89 7.24
C ALA A 74 -3.55 -4.22 6.47
N VAL A 75 -4.24 -3.26 7.09
CA VAL A 75 -5.29 -2.44 6.47
C VAL A 75 -4.80 -1.62 5.27
N PHE A 76 -3.47 -1.48 5.09
CA PHE A 76 -2.84 -0.73 4.01
C PHE A 76 -2.18 -1.65 2.95
N PRO A 77 -2.95 -2.47 2.21
CA PRO A 77 -2.39 -3.40 1.23
C PRO A 77 -1.66 -2.68 0.08
N ASN A 78 -1.98 -1.41 -0.16
CA ASN A 78 -1.36 -0.58 -1.19
C ASN A 78 0.16 -0.40 -1.04
N ASN A 79 0.72 -0.69 0.15
CA ASN A 79 2.16 -0.62 0.36
C ASN A 79 2.89 -1.86 -0.20
N TRP A 80 2.29 -3.04 -0.15
CA TRP A 80 2.94 -4.26 -0.58
C TRP A 80 2.46 -4.83 -1.92
N ILE A 81 1.28 -4.39 -2.43
CA ILE A 81 0.74 -4.83 -3.71
C ILE A 81 0.12 -3.66 -4.48
N SER A 82 0.30 -3.67 -5.79
CA SER A 82 -0.48 -2.82 -6.71
C SER A 82 -1.07 -3.63 -7.85
N PHE A 83 -2.27 -3.22 -8.28
CA PHE A 83 -2.97 -3.86 -9.39
C PHE A 83 -2.88 -3.04 -10.67
N HIS A 84 -2.74 -3.74 -11.78
CA HIS A 84 -2.60 -3.20 -13.13
C HIS A 84 -3.63 -3.83 -14.07
N HIS A 85 -3.73 -3.31 -15.31
CA HIS A 85 -4.66 -3.85 -16.29
C HIS A 85 -4.46 -5.36 -16.49
N THR A 86 -5.54 -6.05 -16.89
CA THR A 86 -5.55 -7.50 -17.17
C THR A 86 -5.19 -8.37 -15.97
N ASN A 87 -5.68 -7.98 -14.78
CA ASN A 87 -5.47 -8.72 -13.52
C ASN A 87 -4.00 -8.97 -13.19
N ARG A 88 -3.11 -8.08 -13.60
CA ARG A 88 -1.69 -8.12 -13.27
C ARG A 88 -1.43 -7.40 -11.95
N ALA A 89 -0.50 -7.90 -11.17
CA ALA A 89 -0.08 -7.27 -9.93
C ALA A 89 1.44 -7.26 -9.77
N ILE A 90 1.90 -6.34 -8.94
CA ILE A 90 3.30 -6.17 -8.54
C ILE A 90 3.37 -6.27 -7.02
N LEU A 91 4.37 -7.01 -6.52
CA LEU A 91 4.70 -7.08 -5.11
C LEU A 91 5.91 -6.19 -4.81
N TYR A 92 5.86 -5.52 -3.66
CA TYR A 92 6.85 -4.53 -3.26
C TYR A 92 7.59 -4.91 -1.98
N PRO A 93 8.87 -4.51 -1.84
CA PRO A 93 9.65 -4.69 -0.63
C PRO A 93 9.21 -3.72 0.47
N MET A 94 9.10 -4.23 1.70
CA MET A 94 8.66 -3.51 2.88
C MET A 94 9.81 -3.26 3.84
N SER A 95 9.95 -2.03 4.34
CA SER A 95 11.00 -1.64 5.26
C SER A 95 10.78 -2.27 6.65
N ALA A 96 9.59 -2.11 7.23
CA ALA A 96 9.28 -2.67 8.53
C ALA A 96 9.11 -4.20 8.45
N LEU A 97 9.80 -4.93 9.34
CA LEU A 97 9.85 -6.39 9.34
C LEU A 97 8.46 -7.03 9.48
N ASN A 98 7.63 -6.54 10.41
CA ASN A 98 6.30 -7.08 10.62
C ASN A 98 5.38 -6.86 9.39
N ARG A 99 5.58 -5.80 8.62
CA ARG A 99 4.82 -5.52 7.40
C ARG A 99 5.17 -6.47 6.25
N ARG A 100 6.33 -7.12 6.25
CA ARG A 100 6.68 -8.14 5.25
C ARG A 100 5.74 -9.35 5.33
N PHE A 101 5.16 -9.62 6.50
CA PHE A 101 4.17 -10.68 6.71
C PHE A 101 2.78 -10.33 6.17
N GLU A 102 2.54 -9.09 5.74
CA GLU A 102 1.30 -8.68 5.08
C GLU A 102 1.20 -9.24 3.65
N ARG A 103 2.32 -9.52 2.97
CA ARG A 103 2.37 -10.17 1.64
C ARG A 103 2.02 -11.65 1.73
N LYS A 104 0.73 -11.95 1.77
CA LYS A 104 0.24 -13.33 1.95
C LYS A 104 -0.31 -13.89 0.65
N SER A 105 0.11 -15.12 0.34
CA SER A 105 -0.52 -15.90 -0.73
C SER A 105 -2.01 -16.17 -0.45
N SER A 106 -2.43 -16.21 0.83
CA SER A 106 -3.82 -16.37 1.23
C SER A 106 -4.73 -15.24 0.73
N VAL A 107 -4.25 -14.00 0.68
CA VAL A 107 -4.99 -12.87 0.11
C VAL A 107 -5.27 -13.10 -1.37
N LEU A 108 -4.26 -13.50 -2.13
CA LEU A 108 -4.41 -13.79 -3.56
C LEU A 108 -5.30 -15.00 -3.80
N LYS A 109 -5.21 -16.02 -2.94
CA LYS A 109 -6.08 -17.19 -2.99
C LYS A 109 -7.54 -16.80 -2.74
N LYS A 110 -7.83 -16.02 -1.69
CA LYS A 110 -9.19 -15.53 -1.40
C LYS A 110 -9.77 -14.70 -2.54
N LEU A 111 -8.95 -13.87 -3.23
CA LEU A 111 -9.39 -13.17 -4.44
C LEU A 111 -9.70 -14.15 -5.58
N SER A 112 -8.88 -15.18 -5.75
CA SER A 112 -9.10 -16.23 -6.76
C SER A 112 -10.39 -17.01 -6.49
N ASP A 113 -10.68 -17.34 -5.23
CA ASP A 113 -11.91 -18.02 -4.80
C ASP A 113 -13.16 -17.16 -5.08
N GLN A 114 -13.00 -15.83 -5.11
CA GLN A 114 -14.02 -14.86 -5.54
C GLN A 114 -14.05 -14.62 -7.06
N GLY A 115 -13.33 -15.43 -7.84
CA GLY A 115 -13.29 -15.34 -9.30
C GLY A 115 -12.29 -14.33 -9.87
N ILE A 116 -11.45 -13.72 -9.03
CA ILE A 116 -10.44 -12.74 -9.45
C ILE A 116 -9.06 -13.41 -9.49
N LYS A 117 -8.71 -13.95 -10.64
CA LYS A 117 -7.35 -14.51 -10.85
C LYS A 117 -6.35 -13.38 -11.05
N ILE A 118 -5.35 -13.32 -10.18
CA ILE A 118 -4.27 -12.34 -10.22
C ILE A 118 -2.99 -13.00 -10.73
N ASN A 119 -2.35 -12.35 -11.69
CA ASN A 119 -1.03 -12.74 -12.20
C ASN A 119 0.03 -11.79 -11.65
N ILE A 120 0.94 -12.28 -10.83
CA ILE A 120 2.10 -11.52 -10.34
C ILE A 120 3.10 -11.42 -11.48
N ILE A 121 3.30 -10.21 -12.01
CA ILE A 121 4.20 -9.94 -13.13
C ILE A 121 5.60 -9.51 -12.69
N LYS A 122 5.70 -8.94 -11.49
CA LYS A 122 6.94 -8.52 -10.85
C LYS A 122 6.84 -8.74 -9.35
N ASP A 123 7.93 -9.22 -8.78
CA ASP A 123 8.11 -9.34 -7.34
C ASP A 123 9.47 -8.73 -6.97
N TYR A 124 9.40 -7.54 -6.35
CA TYR A 124 10.58 -6.82 -5.89
C TYR A 124 10.93 -7.12 -4.42
N SER A 125 10.20 -8.03 -3.75
CA SER A 125 10.42 -8.33 -2.34
C SER A 125 11.84 -8.85 -2.04
N HIS A 126 12.51 -9.44 -3.04
CA HIS A 126 13.88 -9.91 -2.90
C HIS A 126 14.90 -8.81 -2.58
N PHE A 127 14.61 -7.54 -2.91
CA PHE A 127 15.46 -6.39 -2.57
C PHE A 127 15.53 -6.10 -1.07
N GLU A 128 14.62 -6.67 -0.27
CA GLU A 128 14.67 -6.60 1.20
C GLU A 128 15.96 -7.19 1.78
N LYS A 129 16.63 -8.09 1.05
CA LYS A 129 17.92 -8.68 1.45
C LYS A 129 19.07 -7.68 1.35
N ASP A 130 18.90 -6.67 0.51
CA ASP A 130 19.88 -5.62 0.25
C ASP A 130 19.51 -4.31 0.93
N ASP A 131 18.54 -4.34 1.88
CA ASP A 131 17.98 -3.18 2.59
C ASP A 131 17.45 -2.09 1.64
N LYS A 132 16.95 -2.49 0.46
CA LYS A 132 16.31 -1.59 -0.51
C LYS A 132 14.80 -1.76 -0.51
N TYR A 133 14.10 -0.65 -0.36
CA TYR A 133 12.65 -0.63 -0.18
C TYR A 133 11.98 0.29 -1.20
N LEU A 134 10.76 -0.07 -1.57
CA LEU A 134 9.89 0.74 -2.42
C LEU A 134 8.43 0.33 -2.13
N GLU A 135 7.81 0.99 -1.18
CA GLU A 135 6.53 0.55 -0.63
C GLU A 135 5.34 0.96 -1.51
N GLY A 136 5.20 0.35 -2.67
CA GLY A 136 4.05 0.47 -3.55
C GLY A 136 3.50 1.89 -3.67
N THR A 137 2.18 2.05 -3.60
CA THR A 137 1.55 3.37 -3.66
C THR A 137 1.62 4.16 -2.34
N GLY A 138 2.23 3.61 -1.29
CA GLY A 138 2.68 4.37 -0.12
C GLY A 138 3.91 5.23 -0.39
N SER A 139 4.74 4.84 -1.38
CA SER A 139 5.95 5.56 -1.79
C SER A 139 5.82 6.20 -3.16
N ILE A 140 5.02 5.61 -4.07
CA ILE A 140 4.96 6.00 -5.48
C ILE A 140 3.56 6.46 -5.85
N VAL A 141 3.45 7.62 -6.47
CA VAL A 141 2.23 8.08 -7.15
C VAL A 141 2.41 7.90 -8.65
N LEU A 142 1.56 7.08 -9.26
CA LEU A 142 1.64 6.75 -10.69
C LEU A 142 0.69 7.60 -11.52
N ASP A 143 1.21 8.49 -12.36
CA ASP A 143 0.47 9.04 -13.50
C ASP A 143 0.48 8.01 -14.62
N ARG A 144 -0.56 7.21 -14.67
CA ARG A 144 -0.68 6.09 -15.60
C ARG A 144 -0.89 6.57 -17.06
N GLN A 145 -1.41 7.78 -17.23
CA GLN A 145 -1.67 8.39 -18.54
C GLN A 145 -0.37 8.90 -19.17
N ASN A 146 0.35 9.74 -18.45
CA ASN A 146 1.56 10.39 -18.94
C ASN A 146 2.83 9.57 -18.65
N LYS A 147 2.68 8.43 -17.95
CA LYS A 147 3.79 7.53 -17.63
C LYS A 147 4.86 8.15 -16.74
N PHE A 148 4.44 8.90 -15.73
CA PHE A 148 5.32 9.39 -14.68
C PHE A 148 5.10 8.62 -13.37
N ALA A 149 6.18 8.39 -12.65
CA ALA A 149 6.17 7.86 -11.30
C ALA A 149 6.81 8.89 -10.36
N TYR A 150 6.00 9.50 -9.53
CA TYR A 150 6.43 10.48 -8.54
C TYR A 150 6.76 9.77 -7.24
N CYS A 151 7.91 10.07 -6.65
CA CYS A 151 8.36 9.42 -5.43
C CYS A 151 9.15 10.38 -4.53
N SER A 152 8.73 10.51 -3.28
CA SER A 152 9.54 11.14 -2.24
C SER A 152 10.55 10.13 -1.71
N LEU A 153 11.84 10.45 -1.85
CA LEU A 153 12.92 9.58 -1.38
C LEU A 153 12.96 9.55 0.16
N SER A 154 13.06 8.37 0.72
CA SER A 154 13.07 8.13 2.16
C SER A 154 13.66 6.76 2.46
N LYS A 155 13.68 6.37 3.73
CA LYS A 155 14.02 4.98 4.12
C LYS A 155 13.13 3.91 3.49
N ARG A 156 11.91 4.27 3.06
CA ARG A 156 10.93 3.37 2.45
C ARG A 156 10.89 3.45 0.93
N SER A 157 11.75 4.27 0.33
CA SER A 157 11.76 4.53 -1.11
C SER A 157 13.19 4.76 -1.60
N ASP A 158 13.83 3.66 -2.01
CA ASP A 158 15.17 3.64 -2.58
C ASP A 158 15.16 4.18 -4.01
N HIS A 159 16.13 5.05 -4.31
CA HIS A 159 16.21 5.72 -5.61
C HIS A 159 16.56 4.78 -6.76
N ASP A 160 17.46 3.84 -6.53
CA ASP A 160 17.89 2.93 -7.60
C ASP A 160 16.80 1.89 -7.88
N LEU A 161 16.11 1.42 -6.84
CA LEU A 161 14.96 0.54 -7.01
C LEU A 161 13.81 1.25 -7.73
N LEU A 162 13.58 2.55 -7.46
CA LEU A 162 12.64 3.35 -8.24
C LEU A 162 13.00 3.39 -9.72
N LYS A 163 14.29 3.55 -10.07
CA LYS A 163 14.74 3.53 -11.48
C LYS A 163 14.50 2.18 -12.13
N ILE A 164 14.81 1.07 -11.41
CA ILE A 164 14.54 -0.29 -11.89
C ILE A 164 13.05 -0.45 -12.18
N PHE A 165 12.19 -0.14 -11.20
CA PHE A 165 10.75 -0.18 -11.36
C PHE A 165 10.27 0.64 -12.58
N CYS A 166 10.75 1.87 -12.71
CA CYS A 166 10.34 2.75 -13.80
C CYS A 166 10.78 2.22 -15.16
N SER A 167 12.00 1.69 -15.27
CA SER A 167 12.51 1.08 -16.50
C SER A 167 11.66 -0.13 -16.91
N GLU A 168 11.37 -1.04 -15.97
CA GLU A 168 10.63 -2.27 -16.25
C GLU A 168 9.13 -2.04 -16.51
N MET A 169 8.55 -1.02 -15.88
CA MET A 169 7.12 -0.70 -15.99
C MET A 169 6.82 0.43 -16.98
N ASN A 170 7.85 0.91 -17.71
CA ASN A 170 7.76 1.99 -18.69
C ASN A 170 7.16 3.28 -18.10
N TYR A 171 7.75 3.74 -16.98
CA TYR A 171 7.50 5.04 -16.38
C TYR A 171 8.74 5.91 -16.41
N LYS A 172 8.55 7.23 -16.36
CA LYS A 172 9.61 8.22 -16.14
C LYS A 172 9.65 8.55 -14.64
N PRO A 173 10.78 8.36 -13.94
CA PRO A 173 10.87 8.69 -12.53
C PRO A 173 10.92 10.19 -12.30
N VAL A 174 10.17 10.68 -11.32
CA VAL A 174 10.28 12.02 -10.76
C VAL A 174 10.49 11.87 -9.27
N SER A 175 11.73 12.01 -8.83
CA SER A 175 12.09 11.88 -7.42
C SER A 175 12.38 13.22 -6.78
N TYR A 176 11.99 13.39 -5.52
CA TYR A 176 12.25 14.57 -4.72
C TYR A 176 12.55 14.17 -3.27
N THR A 177 13.28 15.04 -2.56
CA THR A 177 13.73 14.76 -1.18
C THR A 177 12.96 15.57 -0.13
N HIS A 178 12.14 16.55 -0.55
CA HIS A 178 11.37 17.42 0.34
C HIS A 178 9.94 17.54 -0.14
N LEU A 179 8.98 17.42 0.80
CA LEU A 179 7.55 17.57 0.54
C LEU A 179 7.06 19.01 0.62
N THR A 180 7.87 19.93 1.12
CA THR A 180 7.50 21.34 1.23
C THR A 180 7.78 22.07 -0.07
N LEU A 181 6.74 22.58 -0.69
CA LEU A 181 6.89 23.64 -1.69
C LEU A 181 7.59 24.83 -1.03
N PRO A 182 8.56 25.48 -1.68
CA PRO A 182 9.10 26.74 -1.19
C PRO A 182 7.93 27.73 -1.10
N THR A 183 7.53 28.05 0.11
CA THR A 183 6.62 29.17 0.36
C THR A 183 7.44 30.44 0.14
N THR A 184 7.50 30.91 -1.07
CA THR A 184 7.82 32.32 -1.35
C THR A 184 6.59 33.11 -0.91
N PRO A 185 6.68 33.97 0.13
CA PRO A 185 5.61 34.91 0.38
C PRO A 185 5.50 35.80 -0.86
N TYR A 186 4.33 35.79 -1.50
CA TYR A 186 4.01 36.81 -2.46
C TYR A 186 3.95 38.13 -1.72
N VAL A 187 4.89 39.02 -1.95
CA VAL A 187 4.89 40.42 -1.52
C VAL A 187 3.98 41.17 -2.48
#